data_0c3fe57ac7a09039f5db6601e5cfd46f
#
_entry.id   0c3fe57ac7a09039f5db6601e5cfd46f
#
_cell.length_a   1.000
_cell.length_b   1.000
_cell.length_c   1.000
_cell.angle_alpha   90.00
_cell.angle_beta   90.00
_cell.angle_gamma   90.00
#
_symmetry.space_group_name_H-M   'P 1'
#
loop_
_entity.id
_entity.type
_entity.pdbx_description
1 polymer ?
#
loop_
_entity_poly.entity_id
_entity_poly.type
_entity_poly.pdbx_seq_one_letter_code
_entity_poly.pdbx_strand_id
1 'polypeptide(L)'
;MQKVRMAEDAWNSRDPERVALAYTTDSRWRNRAEFPVGRDEIKAFLTRKWARELDYRLIKEIWTFAENRIAVRFAYEWHDAGGAWFRSYGNENWEFDGNGLMQRRFASINDLAISEADRKYRWPLGRRPDDHPGLSDLGL
;
A
#
# COMPACT_ATOMS: atom_id res chain seq x y z
N MET A 1 6.01 9.00 -10.67
CA MET A 1 4.92 8.63 -11.55
C MET A 1 3.58 8.81 -10.86
N GLN A 2 2.64 9.39 -11.57
CA GLN A 2 1.34 9.81 -11.02
C GLN A 2 0.48 8.65 -10.47
N LYS A 3 0.41 7.51 -11.19
CA LYS A 3 -0.38 6.34 -10.74
C LYS A 3 0.12 5.77 -9.41
N VAL A 4 1.43 5.76 -9.20
CA VAL A 4 2.03 5.27 -7.96
C VAL A 4 1.65 6.18 -6.79
N ARG A 5 1.74 7.51 -6.99
CA ARG A 5 1.37 8.49 -5.97
C ARG A 5 -0.14 8.44 -5.67
N MET A 6 -0.96 8.29 -6.70
CA MET A 6 -2.42 8.17 -6.52
C MET A 6 -2.77 6.92 -5.69
N ALA A 7 -2.09 5.81 -5.93
CA ALA A 7 -2.29 4.59 -5.14
C ALA A 7 -1.85 4.80 -3.69
N GLU A 8 -0.68 5.40 -3.48
CA GLU A 8 -0.20 5.74 -2.14
C GLU A 8 -1.23 6.60 -1.40
N ASP A 9 -1.73 7.65 -2.03
CA ASP A 9 -2.70 8.56 -1.41
C ASP A 9 -4.01 7.85 -1.06
N ALA A 10 -4.50 6.99 -1.97
CA ALA A 10 -5.72 6.22 -1.73
C ALA A 10 -5.56 5.27 -0.53
N TRP A 11 -4.46 4.54 -0.45
CA TRP A 11 -4.20 3.64 0.67
C TRP A 11 -3.98 4.39 1.98
N ASN A 12 -3.32 5.54 1.96
CA ASN A 12 -3.16 6.38 3.14
C ASN A 12 -4.47 6.97 3.66
N SER A 13 -5.52 7.02 2.83
CA SER A 13 -6.87 7.39 3.29
C SER A 13 -7.48 6.34 4.22
N ARG A 14 -7.00 5.11 4.15
CA ARG A 14 -7.52 3.94 4.89
C ARG A 14 -9.01 3.74 4.67
N ASP A 15 -9.49 4.08 3.48
CA ASP A 15 -10.89 3.96 3.08
C ASP A 15 -11.01 2.82 2.04
N PRO A 16 -11.52 1.64 2.43
CA PRO A 16 -11.68 0.52 1.50
C PRO A 16 -12.51 0.84 0.26
N GLU A 17 -13.55 1.65 0.42
CA GLU A 17 -14.41 2.06 -0.72
C GLU A 17 -13.62 2.87 -1.73
N ARG A 18 -12.84 3.84 -1.27
CA ARG A 18 -11.99 4.67 -2.14
C ARG A 18 -10.93 3.84 -2.85
N VAL A 19 -10.25 2.96 -2.12
CA VAL A 19 -9.20 2.10 -2.70
C VAL A 19 -9.78 1.18 -3.77
N ALA A 20 -10.94 0.58 -3.51
CA ALA A 20 -11.56 -0.37 -4.43
C ALA A 20 -11.87 0.22 -5.81
N LEU A 21 -12.09 1.53 -5.91
CA LEU A 21 -12.40 2.21 -7.18
C LEU A 21 -11.24 2.16 -8.19
N ALA A 22 -10.00 1.93 -7.74
CA ALA A 22 -8.83 1.82 -8.61
C ALA A 22 -8.70 0.45 -9.29
N TYR A 23 -9.54 -0.51 -8.90
CA TYR A 23 -9.45 -1.90 -9.35
C TYR A 23 -10.65 -2.27 -10.22
N THR A 24 -10.42 -3.22 -11.15
CA THR A 24 -11.54 -3.77 -11.93
C THR A 24 -12.50 -4.53 -11.02
N THR A 25 -13.74 -4.72 -11.46
CA THR A 25 -14.76 -5.43 -10.67
C THR A 25 -14.40 -6.90 -10.43
N ASP A 26 -13.54 -7.47 -11.27
CA ASP A 26 -13.06 -8.84 -11.19
C ASP A 26 -11.56 -8.92 -10.89
N SER A 27 -10.98 -7.86 -10.36
CA SER A 27 -9.54 -7.76 -10.06
C SER A 27 -9.05 -8.92 -9.21
N ARG A 28 -7.85 -9.40 -9.53
CA ARG A 28 -7.24 -10.52 -8.80
C ARG A 28 -6.00 -10.04 -8.06
N TRP A 29 -5.96 -10.34 -6.77
CA TRP A 29 -4.82 -10.03 -5.92
C TRP A 29 -4.17 -11.29 -5.39
N ARG A 30 -2.87 -11.21 -5.18
CA ARG A 30 -2.19 -11.94 -4.11
C ARG A 30 -1.58 -10.91 -3.18
N ASN A 31 -1.92 -10.99 -1.90
CA ASN A 31 -1.30 -10.17 -0.87
C ASN A 31 -0.74 -11.11 0.20
N ARG A 32 0.56 -11.22 0.30
CA ARG A 32 1.21 -12.28 1.10
C ARG A 32 0.71 -13.65 0.61
N ALA A 33 -0.04 -14.38 1.44
CA ALA A 33 -0.63 -15.67 1.12
C ALA A 33 -2.16 -15.61 1.05
N GLU A 34 -2.75 -14.43 0.89
CA GLU A 34 -4.18 -14.23 0.68
C GLU A 34 -4.46 -13.88 -0.79
N PHE A 35 -5.61 -14.31 -1.30
CA PHE A 35 -5.95 -14.22 -2.73
C PHE A 35 -7.33 -13.60 -2.94
N PRO A 36 -7.53 -12.32 -2.59
CA PRO A 36 -8.82 -11.64 -2.83
C PRO A 36 -9.14 -11.56 -4.33
N VAL A 37 -10.39 -11.82 -4.67
CA VAL A 37 -10.90 -11.70 -6.04
C VAL A 37 -12.13 -10.82 -6.03
N GLY A 38 -12.11 -9.74 -6.83
CA GLY A 38 -13.22 -8.81 -6.94
C GLY A 38 -13.26 -7.76 -5.85
N ARG A 39 -14.01 -6.69 -6.11
CA ARG A 39 -14.03 -5.52 -5.22
C ARG A 39 -14.56 -5.82 -3.82
N ASP A 40 -15.54 -6.72 -3.69
CA ASP A 40 -16.10 -7.03 -2.37
C ASP A 40 -15.07 -7.73 -1.48
N GLU A 41 -14.32 -8.69 -2.02
CA GLU A 41 -13.25 -9.36 -1.28
C GLU A 41 -12.09 -8.41 -0.98
N ILE A 42 -11.76 -7.52 -1.90
CA ILE A 42 -10.75 -6.49 -1.69
C ILE A 42 -11.15 -5.56 -0.54
N LYS A 43 -12.39 -5.08 -0.53
CA LYS A 43 -12.91 -4.22 0.56
C LYS A 43 -12.89 -4.94 1.90
N ALA A 44 -13.29 -6.21 1.94
CA ALA A 44 -13.25 -7.01 3.15
C ALA A 44 -11.81 -7.19 3.66
N PHE A 45 -10.86 -7.47 2.77
CA PHE A 45 -9.45 -7.56 3.10
C PHE A 45 -8.93 -6.25 3.72
N LEU A 46 -9.22 -5.12 3.09
CA LEU A 46 -8.75 -3.80 3.54
C LEU A 46 -9.37 -3.41 4.88
N THR A 47 -10.64 -3.75 5.08
CA THR A 47 -11.33 -3.51 6.37
C THR A 47 -10.62 -4.24 7.50
N ARG A 48 -10.26 -5.52 7.31
CA ARG A 48 -9.50 -6.29 8.31
C ARG A 48 -8.11 -5.72 8.52
N LYS A 49 -7.44 -5.32 7.43
CA LYS A 49 -6.09 -4.76 7.47
C LYS A 49 -6.03 -3.54 8.38
N TRP A 50 -6.90 -2.55 8.14
CA TRP A 50 -6.84 -1.30 8.89
C TRP A 50 -7.54 -1.34 10.24
N ALA A 51 -8.28 -2.39 10.55
CA ALA A 51 -8.70 -2.70 11.92
C ALA A 51 -7.53 -3.20 12.78
N ARG A 52 -6.54 -3.84 12.16
CA ARG A 52 -5.35 -4.40 12.83
C ARG A 52 -4.15 -3.48 12.77
N GLU A 53 -3.91 -2.85 11.62
CA GLU A 53 -2.74 -1.99 11.38
C GLU A 53 -3.11 -0.55 11.67
N LEU A 54 -2.87 -0.11 12.90
CA LEU A 54 -3.28 1.20 13.40
C LEU A 54 -2.23 2.27 13.07
N ASP A 55 -2.69 3.51 12.92
CA ASP A 55 -1.84 4.67 12.57
C ASP A 55 -0.99 4.42 11.32
N TYR A 56 -1.55 3.71 10.36
CA TYR A 56 -0.91 3.28 9.11
C TYR A 56 -0.49 4.47 8.25
N ARG A 57 0.78 4.44 7.82
CA ARG A 57 1.36 5.40 6.88
C ARG A 57 2.23 4.66 5.89
N LEU A 58 2.04 4.97 4.61
CA LEU A 58 2.64 4.25 3.48
C LEU A 58 3.39 5.21 2.57
N ILE A 59 4.56 4.76 2.09
CA ILE A 59 5.26 5.41 0.98
C ILE A 59 5.51 4.36 -0.09
N LYS A 60 5.16 4.70 -1.34
CA LYS A 60 5.44 3.87 -2.53
C LYS A 60 6.46 4.57 -3.41
N GLU A 61 7.22 3.76 -4.15
CA GLU A 61 8.19 4.24 -5.13
C GLU A 61 8.15 3.34 -6.35
N ILE A 62 8.05 3.95 -7.55
CA ILE A 62 8.12 3.16 -8.77
C ILE A 62 9.53 2.54 -8.90
N TRP A 63 9.57 1.25 -9.25
CA TRP A 63 10.83 0.58 -9.58
C TRP A 63 11.07 0.59 -11.09
N THR A 64 10.08 0.14 -11.85
CA THR A 64 10.11 0.16 -13.31
C THR A 64 8.70 0.00 -13.87
N PHE A 65 8.55 0.23 -15.16
CA PHE A 65 7.29 -0.02 -15.84
C PHE A 65 7.54 -0.42 -17.30
N ALA A 66 6.59 -1.17 -17.86
CA ALA A 66 6.58 -1.52 -19.27
C ALA A 66 5.13 -1.77 -19.69
N GLU A 67 4.68 -1.07 -20.74
CA GLU A 67 3.31 -1.21 -21.26
C GLU A 67 2.27 -0.95 -20.16
N ASN A 68 1.42 -1.94 -19.86
CA ASN A 68 0.37 -1.83 -18.84
C ASN A 68 0.77 -2.39 -17.47
N ARG A 69 2.08 -2.54 -17.22
CA ARG A 69 2.62 -3.12 -15.98
C ARG A 69 3.54 -2.15 -15.26
N ILE A 70 3.44 -2.12 -13.95
CA ILE A 70 4.30 -1.31 -13.09
C ILE A 70 4.80 -2.17 -11.94
N ALA A 71 6.11 -2.12 -11.69
CA ALA A 71 6.72 -2.71 -10.51
C ALA A 71 6.98 -1.61 -9.48
N VAL A 72 6.62 -1.85 -8.23
CA VAL A 72 6.62 -0.85 -7.16
C VAL A 72 7.31 -1.40 -5.93
N ARG A 73 8.14 -0.58 -5.29
CA ARG A 73 8.62 -0.82 -3.93
C ARG A 73 7.76 -0.02 -2.96
N PHE A 74 7.56 -0.54 -1.76
CA PHE A 74 6.89 0.24 -0.72
C PHE A 74 7.35 -0.17 0.67
N ALA A 75 7.11 0.73 1.62
CA ALA A 75 7.21 0.41 3.03
C ALA A 75 6.12 1.18 3.77
N TYR A 76 5.56 0.56 4.80
CA TYR A 76 4.58 1.24 5.63
C TYR A 76 4.85 0.98 7.11
N GLU A 77 4.49 1.96 7.92
CA GLU A 77 4.62 1.88 9.38
C GLU A 77 3.25 1.83 10.02
N TRP A 78 3.12 1.02 11.04
CA TRP A 78 1.87 0.79 11.76
C TRP A 78 2.15 0.22 13.14
N HIS A 79 1.15 0.28 14.03
CA HIS A 79 1.24 -0.43 15.29
C HIS A 79 0.03 -1.32 15.50
N ASP A 80 0.17 -2.35 16.34
CA ASP A 80 -0.95 -3.22 16.72
C ASP A 80 -1.72 -2.63 17.91
N ALA A 81 -2.77 -3.32 18.35
CA ALA A 81 -3.60 -2.88 19.46
C ALA A 81 -2.85 -2.83 20.80
N GLY A 82 -1.76 -3.56 20.91
CA GLY A 82 -0.89 -3.55 22.09
C GLY A 82 0.16 -2.45 22.08
N GLY A 83 0.25 -1.66 21.00
CA GLY A 83 1.21 -0.57 20.89
C GLY A 83 2.58 -0.99 20.34
N ALA A 84 2.73 -2.22 19.84
CA ALA A 84 3.97 -2.65 19.20
C ALA A 84 4.04 -2.10 17.77
N TRP A 85 5.16 -1.44 17.43
CA TRP A 85 5.37 -0.83 16.13
C TRP A 85 6.08 -1.77 15.16
N PHE A 86 5.72 -1.63 13.88
CA PHE A 86 6.29 -2.39 12.78
C PHE A 86 6.56 -1.50 11.58
N ARG A 87 7.59 -1.86 10.81
CA ARG A 87 7.77 -1.37 9.44
C ARG A 87 7.69 -2.57 8.51
N SER A 88 6.75 -2.51 7.59
CA SER A 88 6.51 -3.58 6.62
C SER A 88 7.07 -3.17 5.27
N TYR A 89 8.00 -3.97 4.75
CA TYR A 89 8.67 -3.75 3.47
C TYR A 89 8.01 -4.62 2.41
N GLY A 90 7.71 -4.04 1.26
CA GLY A 90 7.06 -4.78 0.20
C GLY A 90 7.55 -4.45 -1.20
N ASN A 91 7.34 -5.42 -2.06
CA ASN A 91 7.45 -5.28 -3.50
C ASN A 91 6.14 -5.74 -4.11
N GLU A 92 5.62 -5.00 -5.09
CA GLU A 92 4.40 -5.39 -5.75
C GLU A 92 4.47 -5.19 -7.24
N ASN A 93 3.71 -6.00 -7.95
CA ASN A 93 3.56 -5.94 -9.40
C ASN A 93 2.11 -5.61 -9.73
N TRP A 94 1.91 -4.63 -10.58
CA TRP A 94 0.60 -4.17 -11.03
C TRP A 94 0.41 -4.42 -12.52
N GLU A 95 -0.80 -4.80 -12.90
CA GLU A 95 -1.22 -4.85 -14.29
C GLU A 95 -2.57 -4.15 -14.44
N PHE A 96 -2.66 -3.27 -15.46
CA PHE A 96 -3.85 -2.44 -15.71
C PHE A 96 -4.60 -2.94 -16.94
N ASP A 97 -5.93 -2.75 -16.95
CA ASP A 97 -6.75 -2.96 -18.13
C ASP A 97 -6.71 -1.74 -19.08
N GLY A 98 -7.46 -1.83 -20.19
CA GLY A 98 -7.51 -0.76 -21.19
C GLY A 98 -8.15 0.54 -20.68
N ASN A 99 -8.89 0.49 -19.58
CA ASN A 99 -9.53 1.66 -18.95
C ASN A 99 -8.67 2.28 -17.85
N GLY A 100 -7.48 1.73 -17.60
CA GLY A 100 -6.58 2.24 -16.57
C GLY A 100 -6.90 1.77 -15.16
N LEU A 101 -7.74 0.75 -15.01
CA LEU A 101 -8.03 0.12 -13.72
C LEU A 101 -7.10 -1.08 -13.53
N MET A 102 -6.68 -1.30 -12.29
CA MET A 102 -5.78 -2.41 -11.97
C MET A 102 -6.56 -3.72 -11.95
N GLN A 103 -6.16 -4.66 -12.80
CA GLN A 103 -6.79 -5.97 -12.93
C GLN A 103 -6.04 -7.08 -12.20
N ARG A 104 -4.75 -6.89 -11.92
CA ARG A 104 -3.93 -7.83 -11.15
C ARG A 104 -2.98 -7.07 -10.25
N ARG A 105 -2.81 -7.60 -9.03
CA ARG A 105 -1.84 -7.08 -8.07
C ARG A 105 -1.22 -8.26 -7.32
N PHE A 106 0.11 -8.31 -7.32
CA PHE A 106 0.86 -9.33 -6.60
C PHE A 106 1.81 -8.64 -5.63
N ALA A 107 1.61 -8.83 -4.33
CA ALA A 107 2.40 -8.16 -3.31
C ALA A 107 3.04 -9.16 -2.35
N SER A 108 4.35 -9.05 -2.20
CA SER A 108 5.13 -9.78 -1.20
C SER A 108 5.59 -8.79 -0.14
N ILE A 109 5.40 -9.13 1.14
CA ILE A 109 5.61 -8.20 2.26
C ILE A 109 6.30 -8.92 3.40
N ASN A 110 7.30 -8.26 3.98
CA ASN A 110 8.00 -8.71 5.18
C ASN A 110 7.86 -7.68 6.29
N ASP A 111 7.50 -8.12 7.48
CA ASP A 111 7.34 -7.26 8.64
C ASP A 111 8.62 -7.21 9.48
N LEU A 112 9.00 -6.01 9.92
CA LEU A 112 10.11 -5.80 10.84
C LEU A 112 9.56 -5.10 12.09
N ALA A 113 9.74 -5.71 13.26
CA ALA A 113 9.44 -5.04 14.53
C ALA A 113 10.43 -3.90 14.75
N ILE A 114 9.92 -2.71 15.07
CA ILE A 114 10.73 -1.53 15.36
C ILE A 114 10.30 -0.92 16.70
N SER A 115 11.16 -0.08 17.28
CA SER A 115 10.74 0.76 18.39
C SER A 115 9.97 1.98 17.88
N GLU A 116 9.18 2.60 18.73
CA GLU A 116 8.54 3.86 18.36
C GLU A 116 9.56 4.93 17.99
N ALA A 117 10.70 4.97 18.66
CA ALA A 117 11.77 5.91 18.36
C ALA A 117 12.38 5.74 16.97
N ASP A 118 12.30 4.52 16.39
CA ASP A 118 12.83 4.21 15.06
C ASP A 118 11.86 4.53 13.93
N ARG A 119 10.68 5.04 14.24
CA ARG A 119 9.71 5.45 13.20
C ARG A 119 10.29 6.57 12.36
N LYS A 120 10.08 6.44 11.04
CA LYS A 120 10.51 7.43 10.05
C LYS A 120 9.34 8.22 9.47
N TYR A 121 8.10 7.72 9.62
CA TYR A 121 6.89 8.32 9.04
C TYR A 121 6.16 9.12 10.10
N ARG A 122 6.40 10.44 10.12
CA ARG A 122 5.95 11.32 11.20
C ARG A 122 4.91 12.37 10.75
N TRP A 123 4.41 12.30 9.52
CA TRP A 123 3.35 13.23 9.09
C TRP A 123 2.02 12.87 9.75
N PRO A 124 1.08 13.84 9.88
CA PRO A 124 -0.27 13.53 10.37
C PRO A 124 -0.94 12.47 9.51
N LEU A 125 -1.82 11.66 10.10
CA LEU A 125 -2.51 10.60 9.37
C LEU A 125 -3.15 11.12 8.10
N GLY A 126 -3.14 10.29 7.07
CA GLY A 126 -3.67 10.62 5.75
C GLY A 126 -2.56 10.79 4.73
N ARG A 127 -2.80 11.64 3.75
CA ARG A 127 -1.91 11.85 2.62
C ARG A 127 -0.53 12.35 3.07
N ARG A 128 0.52 11.72 2.54
CA ARG A 128 1.89 12.19 2.79
C ARG A 128 2.09 13.58 2.17
N PRO A 129 2.65 14.56 2.91
CA PRO A 129 2.98 15.87 2.35
C PRO A 129 3.94 15.75 1.14
N ASP A 130 3.79 16.63 0.16
CA ASP A 130 4.62 16.58 -1.05
C ASP A 130 6.11 16.78 -0.78
N ASP A 131 6.45 17.54 0.27
CA ASP A 131 7.83 17.81 0.69
C ASP A 131 8.41 16.76 1.63
N HIS A 132 7.62 15.76 2.03
CA HIS A 132 8.13 14.66 2.87
C HIS A 132 9.05 13.76 2.05
N PRO A 133 10.21 13.33 2.61
CA PRO A 133 11.11 12.42 1.89
C PRO A 133 10.45 11.14 1.42
N GLY A 134 10.87 10.64 0.25
CA GLY A 134 10.45 9.34 -0.29
C GLY A 134 11.28 8.19 0.25
N LEU A 135 11.00 6.96 -0.22
CA LEU A 135 11.69 5.76 0.26
C LEU A 135 13.22 5.84 0.10
N SER A 136 13.67 6.17 -1.10
CA SER A 136 15.11 6.23 -1.38
C SER A 136 15.79 7.30 -0.54
N ASP A 137 15.12 8.44 -0.32
CA ASP A 137 15.66 9.52 0.51
C ASP A 137 15.83 9.09 1.96
N LEU A 138 14.97 8.21 2.44
CA LEU A 138 15.01 7.69 3.81
C LEU A 138 15.93 6.47 3.96
N GLY A 139 16.52 5.99 2.86
CA GLY A 139 17.36 4.80 2.87
C GLY A 139 16.59 3.48 3.05
N LEU A 140 15.33 3.48 2.67
CA LEU A 140 14.45 2.31 2.81
C LEU A 140 14.32 1.51 1.52
#